data_8753269f62afd345f8370324f389fb51
#
_entry.id   8753269f62afd345f8370324f389fb51
#
_cell.length_a   1.000
_cell.length_b   1.000
_cell.length_c   1.000
_cell.angle_alpha   90.00
_cell.angle_beta   90.00
_cell.angle_gamma   90.00
#
_symmetry.space_group_name_H-M   'P 1'
#
loop_
_entity.id
_entity.type
_entity.pdbx_description
1 polymer ?
#
loop_
_entity_poly.entity_id
_entity_poly.type
_entity_poly.pdbx_seq_one_letter_code
_entity_poly.pdbx_strand_id
1 'polypeptide(L)'
;MRKTIFTALLSLTAVAAGAQTMYDGLTFSQNNYYGTARSIGMGNAMTAVGGDLGSIGINPAGSAVAGYSQFTITPNLTLSSMNSSYSAYPVGGVDKFVNEQGKNMTRFSLPNFGATFNWNLGNRSGLKSITYGIVVNGTNNFTGKMLAGGVNDKTSYIS
;
A
#
# COMPACT_ATOMS: atom_id res chain seq x y z
N MET A 1 -34.92 10.70 -23.25
CA MET A 1 -34.46 9.78 -22.22
C MET A 1 -32.97 9.40 -22.36
N ARG A 2 -32.43 8.91 -23.50
CA ARG A 2 -31.00 8.56 -23.62
C ARG A 2 -30.05 9.74 -23.40
N LYS A 3 -30.37 10.93 -23.90
CA LYS A 3 -29.54 12.15 -23.70
C LYS A 3 -29.54 12.64 -22.25
N THR A 4 -30.66 12.53 -21.54
CA THR A 4 -30.77 12.89 -20.12
C THR A 4 -30.02 11.95 -19.20
N ILE A 5 -29.99 10.65 -19.52
CA ILE A 5 -29.18 9.67 -18.79
C ILE A 5 -27.70 9.93 -19.01
N PHE A 6 -27.29 10.27 -20.23
CA PHE A 6 -25.90 10.55 -20.55
C PHE A 6 -25.39 11.83 -19.88
N THR A 7 -26.20 12.88 -19.84
CA THR A 7 -25.84 14.11 -19.09
C THR A 7 -25.82 13.91 -17.60
N ALA A 8 -26.72 13.11 -17.04
CA ALA A 8 -26.70 12.77 -15.61
C ALA A 8 -25.47 11.93 -15.25
N LEU A 9 -25.06 10.99 -16.09
CA LEU A 9 -23.84 10.22 -15.89
C LEU A 9 -22.58 11.11 -15.95
N LEU A 10 -22.53 12.03 -16.92
CA LEU A 10 -21.41 12.95 -17.09
C LEU A 10 -21.29 13.94 -15.93
N SER A 11 -22.42 14.42 -15.39
CA SER A 11 -22.41 15.31 -14.22
C SER A 11 -21.96 14.57 -12.94
N LEU A 12 -22.30 13.31 -12.80
CA LEU A 12 -21.87 12.49 -11.65
C LEU A 12 -20.35 12.26 -11.66
N THR A 13 -19.76 12.05 -12.83
CA THR A 13 -18.29 11.92 -12.96
C THR A 13 -17.55 13.23 -12.71
N ALA A 14 -18.12 14.37 -13.08
CA ALA A 14 -17.54 15.68 -12.82
C ALA A 14 -17.49 16.03 -11.32
N VAL A 15 -18.50 15.64 -10.55
CA VAL A 15 -18.51 15.83 -9.10
C VAL A 15 -17.48 14.93 -8.42
N ALA A 16 -17.30 13.71 -8.90
CA ALA A 16 -16.30 12.79 -8.38
C ALA A 16 -14.85 13.28 -8.60
N ALA A 17 -14.58 14.00 -9.69
CA ALA A 17 -13.25 14.54 -9.97
C ALA A 17 -12.82 15.67 -9.01
N GLY A 18 -13.75 16.38 -8.40
CA GLY A 18 -13.44 17.43 -7.41
C GLY A 18 -13.13 16.94 -6.00
N ALA A 19 -13.31 15.66 -5.73
CA ALA A 19 -13.09 15.06 -4.40
C ALA A 19 -11.63 14.66 -4.12
N GLN A 20 -10.75 14.76 -5.12
CA GLN A 20 -9.34 14.39 -4.99
C GLN A 20 -8.54 15.54 -4.38
N THR A 21 -7.83 15.24 -3.30
CA THR A 21 -6.92 16.19 -2.66
C THR A 21 -5.49 15.96 -3.11
N MET A 22 -4.60 16.93 -2.88
CA MET A 22 -3.16 16.78 -3.11
C MET A 22 -2.58 15.61 -2.29
N TYR A 23 -3.14 15.33 -1.12
CA TYR A 23 -2.73 14.20 -0.27
C TYR A 23 -3.10 12.86 -0.87
N ASP A 24 -4.22 12.77 -1.56
CA ASP A 24 -4.62 11.56 -2.27
C ASP A 24 -3.65 11.29 -3.42
N GLY A 25 -3.29 12.32 -4.19
CA GLY A 25 -2.27 12.24 -5.23
C GLY A 25 -0.92 11.77 -4.68
N LEU A 26 -0.49 12.29 -3.53
CA LEU A 26 0.74 11.85 -2.87
C LEU A 26 0.64 10.38 -2.43
N THR A 27 -0.47 9.97 -1.84
CA THR A 27 -0.68 8.59 -1.38
C THR A 27 -0.64 7.59 -2.53
N PHE A 28 -1.24 7.93 -3.67
CA PHE A 28 -1.22 7.08 -4.86
C PHE A 28 0.13 7.10 -5.61
N SER A 29 0.91 8.16 -5.46
CA SER A 29 2.24 8.26 -6.08
C SER A 29 3.33 7.51 -5.29
N GLN A 30 3.08 7.12 -4.05
CA GLN A 30 4.03 6.39 -3.25
C GLN A 30 4.21 4.96 -3.77
N ASN A 31 5.44 4.64 -4.15
CA ASN A 31 5.82 3.26 -4.45
C ASN A 31 6.02 2.50 -3.14
N ASN A 32 5.04 1.71 -2.79
CA ASN A 32 5.19 0.77 -1.69
C ASN A 32 5.71 -0.57 -2.23
N TYR A 33 6.77 -1.06 -1.64
CA TYR A 33 7.34 -2.35 -2.00
C TYR A 33 6.54 -3.46 -1.33
N TYR A 34 5.87 -4.27 -2.14
CA TYR A 34 5.08 -5.40 -1.70
C TYR A 34 5.54 -6.67 -2.39
N GLY A 35 5.27 -7.79 -1.77
CA GLY A 35 5.61 -9.10 -2.31
C GLY A 35 6.04 -10.05 -1.20
N THR A 36 6.87 -11.02 -1.58
CA THR A 36 7.48 -11.94 -0.63
C THR A 36 8.51 -11.24 0.25
N ALA A 37 8.83 -11.81 1.40
CA ALA A 37 9.88 -11.29 2.27
C ALA A 37 11.23 -11.18 1.55
N ARG A 38 11.52 -12.10 0.63
CA ARG A 38 12.71 -12.06 -0.23
C ARG A 38 12.68 -10.85 -1.16
N SER A 39 11.56 -10.62 -1.83
CA SER A 39 11.39 -9.47 -2.74
C SER A 39 11.58 -8.15 -2.02
N ILE A 40 10.96 -7.99 -0.85
CA ILE A 40 11.08 -6.79 -0.02
C ILE A 40 12.52 -6.61 0.48
N GLY A 41 13.15 -7.68 0.95
CA GLY A 41 14.54 -7.65 1.44
C GLY A 41 15.56 -7.26 0.35
N MET A 42 15.25 -7.52 -0.92
CA MET A 42 16.04 -7.10 -2.09
C MET A 42 15.63 -5.73 -2.63
N GLY A 43 14.84 -4.94 -1.90
CA GLY A 43 14.35 -3.64 -2.38
C GLY A 43 13.49 -3.75 -3.64
N ASN A 44 12.82 -4.88 -3.82
CA ASN A 44 11.98 -5.21 -4.99
C ASN A 44 12.76 -5.33 -6.32
N ALA A 45 14.07 -5.57 -6.27
CA ALA A 45 14.92 -5.74 -7.45
C ALA A 45 14.69 -7.10 -8.14
N MET A 46 13.42 -7.44 -8.42
CA MET A 46 13.00 -8.73 -8.95
C MET A 46 12.79 -8.76 -10.47
N THR A 47 12.99 -7.65 -11.15
CA THR A 47 12.74 -7.53 -12.59
C THR A 47 13.58 -8.54 -13.40
N ALA A 48 14.84 -8.73 -13.03
CA ALA A 48 15.77 -9.61 -13.72
C ALA A 48 16.02 -10.95 -12.99
N VAL A 49 15.79 -10.99 -11.69
CA VAL A 49 16.15 -12.16 -10.87
C VAL A 49 15.14 -13.31 -11.07
N GLY A 50 13.84 -13.02 -11.05
CA GLY A 50 12.81 -14.04 -11.17
C GLY A 50 12.86 -15.13 -10.11
N GLY A 51 12.15 -16.22 -10.33
CA GLY A 51 12.17 -17.40 -9.48
C GLY A 51 11.47 -17.26 -8.13
N ASP A 52 10.71 -16.22 -7.96
CA ASP A 52 9.99 -15.89 -6.71
C ASP A 52 8.60 -15.36 -7.03
N LEU A 53 7.60 -15.67 -6.19
CA LEU A 53 6.24 -15.19 -6.40
C LEU A 53 6.12 -13.65 -6.36
N GLY A 54 7.02 -12.98 -5.63
CA GLY A 54 7.08 -11.51 -5.62
C GLY A 54 7.42 -10.92 -7.00
N SER A 55 8.11 -11.67 -7.84
CA SER A 55 8.46 -11.23 -9.20
C SER A 55 7.25 -11.14 -10.14
N ILE A 56 6.19 -11.91 -9.90
CA ILE A 56 5.03 -12.00 -10.80
C ILE A 56 4.35 -10.65 -11.00
N GLY A 57 4.28 -9.83 -9.96
CA GLY A 57 3.69 -8.50 -10.03
C GLY A 57 4.51 -7.49 -10.84
N ILE A 58 5.81 -7.75 -11.04
CA ILE A 58 6.75 -6.87 -11.74
C ILE A 58 7.05 -7.41 -13.13
N ASN A 59 7.41 -8.69 -13.19
CA ASN A 59 7.73 -9.41 -14.42
C ASN A 59 7.16 -10.84 -14.35
N PRO A 60 5.97 -11.08 -14.92
CA PRO A 60 5.34 -12.40 -14.87
C PRO A 60 6.19 -13.53 -15.45
N ALA A 61 7.03 -13.24 -16.44
CA ALA A 61 7.95 -14.22 -17.01
C ALA A 61 8.98 -14.75 -15.99
N GLY A 62 9.26 -13.98 -14.93
CA GLY A 62 10.14 -14.39 -13.85
C GLY A 62 9.65 -15.62 -13.08
N SER A 63 8.37 -15.93 -13.11
CA SER A 63 7.82 -17.12 -12.45
C SER A 63 8.31 -18.43 -13.10
N ALA A 64 8.62 -18.40 -14.39
CA ALA A 64 9.12 -19.57 -15.13
C ALA A 64 10.57 -19.91 -14.82
N VAL A 65 11.33 -18.96 -14.29
CA VAL A 65 12.76 -19.14 -13.96
C VAL A 65 12.97 -20.17 -12.85
N ALA A 66 12.01 -20.30 -11.93
CA ALA A 66 12.10 -21.25 -10.83
C ALA A 66 12.16 -22.72 -11.28
N GLY A 67 11.47 -23.06 -12.37
CA GLY A 67 11.40 -24.43 -12.88
C GLY A 67 10.69 -25.45 -11.98
N TYR A 68 10.06 -25.00 -10.88
CA TYR A 68 9.32 -25.81 -9.91
C TYR A 68 8.08 -25.10 -9.40
N SER A 69 7.17 -25.88 -8.85
CA SER A 69 5.97 -25.34 -8.21
C SER A 69 6.31 -24.74 -6.85
N GLN A 70 5.71 -23.58 -6.55
CA GLN A 70 5.95 -22.84 -5.30
C GLN A 70 4.64 -22.48 -4.63
N PHE A 71 4.65 -22.50 -3.31
CA PHE A 71 3.62 -21.88 -2.48
C PHE A 71 4.30 -20.90 -1.53
N THR A 72 3.76 -19.72 -1.43
CA THR A 72 4.31 -18.68 -0.57
C THR A 72 3.20 -18.02 0.24
N ILE A 73 3.49 -17.82 1.51
CA ILE A 73 2.70 -17.02 2.43
C ILE A 73 3.67 -16.13 3.22
N THR A 74 3.41 -14.85 3.24
CA THR A 74 4.30 -13.87 3.89
C THR A 74 3.52 -13.10 4.95
N PRO A 75 3.59 -13.52 6.22
CA PRO A 75 3.06 -12.73 7.32
C PRO A 75 3.96 -11.51 7.57
N ASN A 76 3.36 -10.41 7.97
CA ASN A 76 4.04 -9.17 8.33
C ASN A 76 3.51 -8.63 9.65
N LEU A 77 4.44 -8.25 10.52
CA LEU A 77 4.16 -7.56 11.77
C LEU A 77 4.74 -6.14 11.69
N THR A 78 3.88 -5.16 11.66
CA THR A 78 4.28 -3.75 11.64
C THR A 78 4.14 -3.17 13.04
N LEU A 79 5.25 -2.68 13.58
CA LEU A 79 5.30 -1.90 14.80
C LEU A 79 5.50 -0.44 14.40
N SER A 80 4.56 0.41 14.73
CA SER A 80 4.63 1.83 14.45
C SER A 80 4.49 2.62 15.72
N SER A 81 5.39 3.57 15.93
CA SER A 81 5.33 4.56 16.99
C SER A 81 5.24 5.93 16.36
N MET A 82 4.25 6.70 16.76
CA MET A 82 4.05 8.06 16.28
C MET A 82 3.96 8.99 17.47
N ASN A 83 4.80 10.02 17.48
CA ASN A 83 4.72 11.10 18.42
C ASN A 83 4.25 12.34 17.67
N SER A 84 3.20 12.96 18.14
CA SER A 84 2.70 14.24 17.63
C SER A 84 2.86 15.31 18.68
N SER A 85 3.42 16.44 18.30
CA SER A 85 3.45 17.65 19.12
C SER A 85 2.68 18.74 18.39
N TYR A 86 1.83 19.41 19.10
CA TYR A 86 1.12 20.59 18.62
C TYR A 86 1.60 21.80 19.40
N SER A 87 2.19 22.78 18.72
CA SER A 87 2.49 24.08 19.28
C SER A 87 1.54 25.11 18.68
N ALA A 88 0.71 25.71 19.49
CA ALA A 88 -0.02 26.88 19.05
C ALA A 88 0.96 28.05 18.86
N TYR A 89 0.85 28.73 17.73
CA TYR A 89 1.63 29.96 17.49
C TYR A 89 1.15 31.02 18.52
N PRO A 90 2.05 31.66 19.26
CA PRO A 90 1.64 32.67 20.23
C PRO A 90 1.11 33.89 19.48
N VAL A 91 -0.18 34.04 19.43
CA VAL A 91 -0.81 35.33 19.12
C VAL A 91 -0.81 36.11 20.43
N GLY A 92 0.04 37.13 20.55
CA GLY A 92 0.03 38.00 21.69
C GLY A 92 0.86 37.58 22.92
N GLY A 93 1.94 36.81 22.75
CA GLY A 93 2.92 36.55 23.80
C GLY A 93 2.48 35.57 24.90
N VAL A 94 1.52 34.73 24.64
CA VAL A 94 1.05 33.71 25.59
C VAL A 94 1.71 32.38 25.36
N ASP A 95 2.03 31.69 26.44
CA ASP A 95 2.86 30.50 26.51
C ASP A 95 2.51 29.38 25.51
N LYS A 96 3.57 28.73 25.04
CA LYS A 96 3.52 27.53 24.18
C LYS A 96 2.72 26.44 24.88
N PHE A 97 1.60 26.08 24.33
CA PHE A 97 0.95 24.81 24.66
C PHE A 97 1.69 23.69 23.90
N VAL A 98 2.60 23.02 24.56
CA VAL A 98 3.24 21.81 24.04
C VAL A 98 2.48 20.61 24.61
N ASN A 99 1.63 20.03 23.80
CA ASN A 99 1.02 18.74 24.11
C ASN A 99 1.67 17.69 23.23
N GLU A 100 2.49 16.85 23.83
CA GLU A 100 3.05 15.68 23.18
C GLU A 100 2.09 14.49 23.40
N GLN A 101 1.67 13.88 22.29
CA GLN A 101 0.85 12.70 22.29
C GLN A 101 1.56 11.56 21.58
N GLY A 102 1.85 10.50 22.32
CA GLY A 102 2.42 9.28 21.78
C GLY A 102 1.36 8.23 21.47
N LYS A 103 1.42 7.62 20.31
CA LYS A 103 0.58 6.49 19.95
C LYS A 103 1.40 5.36 19.35
N ASN A 104 1.36 4.22 20.00
CA ASN A 104 1.94 2.99 19.49
C ASN A 104 0.85 2.16 18.80
N MET A 105 1.20 1.55 17.70
CA MET A 105 0.33 0.65 16.97
C MET A 105 1.09 -0.61 16.57
N THR A 106 0.52 -1.73 16.90
CA THR A 106 0.98 -3.05 16.43
C THR A 106 -0.06 -3.59 15.46
N ARG A 107 0.39 -4.00 14.29
CA ARG A 107 -0.47 -4.54 13.25
C ARG A 107 0.11 -5.82 12.67
N PHE A 108 -0.72 -6.84 12.65
CA PHE A 108 -0.49 -8.05 11.86
C PHE A 108 -1.18 -7.93 10.51
N SER A 109 -0.51 -8.32 9.44
CA SER A 109 -1.06 -8.35 8.08
C SER A 109 -0.48 -9.50 7.29
N LEU A 110 -1.16 -9.86 6.21
CA LEU A 110 -0.73 -10.88 5.27
C LEU A 110 -0.58 -10.23 3.87
N PRO A 111 0.52 -9.51 3.63
CA PRO A 111 0.69 -8.71 2.42
C PRO A 111 0.90 -9.53 1.15
N ASN A 112 1.31 -10.79 1.28
CA ASN A 112 1.52 -11.66 0.12
C ASN A 112 1.12 -13.09 0.44
N PHE A 113 0.40 -13.68 -0.49
CA PHE A 113 0.23 -15.13 -0.59
C PHE A 113 -0.01 -15.53 -2.04
N GLY A 114 0.41 -16.74 -2.40
CA GLY A 114 0.22 -17.23 -3.74
C GLY A 114 0.81 -18.60 -3.98
N ALA A 115 0.55 -19.10 -5.16
CA ALA A 115 1.08 -20.36 -5.64
C ALA A 115 1.40 -20.29 -7.13
N THR A 116 2.47 -20.95 -7.52
CA THR A 116 2.79 -21.21 -8.92
C THR A 116 2.93 -22.71 -9.14
N PHE A 117 2.48 -23.15 -10.28
CA PHE A 117 2.58 -24.53 -10.72
C PHE A 117 3.40 -24.58 -12.01
N ASN A 118 4.46 -25.35 -11.99
CA ASN A 118 5.30 -25.59 -13.14
C ASN A 118 5.07 -26.98 -13.69
N TRP A 119 4.73 -27.04 -14.98
CA TRP A 119 4.56 -28.28 -15.70
C TRP A 119 5.68 -28.43 -16.70
N ASN A 120 6.60 -29.35 -16.44
CA ASN A 120 7.68 -29.67 -17.35
C ASN A 120 7.20 -30.67 -18.40
N LEU A 121 7.32 -30.27 -19.68
CA LEU A 121 6.88 -31.08 -20.82
C LEU A 121 7.94 -32.09 -21.27
N GLY A 122 9.16 -32.02 -20.71
CA GLY A 122 10.25 -32.95 -21.06
C GLY A 122 10.84 -32.75 -22.46
N ASN A 123 10.45 -31.73 -23.18
CA ASN A 123 10.93 -31.48 -24.54
C ASN A 123 12.37 -30.97 -24.52
N ARG A 124 13.22 -31.49 -25.42
CA ARG A 124 14.60 -31.05 -25.57
C ARG A 124 14.74 -29.73 -26.33
N SER A 125 13.75 -29.42 -27.20
CA SER A 125 13.71 -28.18 -27.99
C SER A 125 12.28 -27.62 -28.01
N GLY A 126 12.14 -26.33 -28.25
CA GLY A 126 10.88 -25.63 -28.26
C GLY A 126 10.33 -25.35 -26.85
N LEU A 127 9.03 -25.55 -26.65
CA LEU A 127 8.35 -25.34 -25.38
C LEU A 127 8.76 -26.40 -24.34
N LYS A 128 9.53 -26.00 -23.34
CA LYS A 128 10.09 -26.91 -22.32
C LYS A 128 9.17 -27.06 -21.10
N SER A 129 8.55 -25.97 -20.68
CA SER A 129 7.66 -25.97 -19.52
C SER A 129 6.59 -24.88 -19.65
N ILE A 130 5.50 -25.09 -18.95
CA ILE A 130 4.44 -24.09 -18.77
C ILE A 130 4.34 -23.82 -17.29
N THR A 131 4.40 -22.53 -16.90
CA THR A 131 4.19 -22.11 -15.54
C THR A 131 2.94 -21.24 -15.47
N TYR A 132 2.06 -21.56 -14.56
CA TYR A 132 0.89 -20.74 -14.25
C TYR A 132 0.79 -20.56 -12.74
N GLY A 133 0.19 -19.46 -12.33
CA GLY A 133 0.08 -19.19 -10.92
C GLY A 133 -0.87 -18.05 -10.61
N ILE A 134 -1.19 -17.96 -9.35
CA ILE A 134 -1.98 -16.88 -8.76
C ILE A 134 -1.20 -16.30 -7.61
N VAL A 135 -1.10 -14.98 -7.57
CA VAL A 135 -0.51 -14.25 -6.47
C VAL A 135 -1.43 -13.11 -6.06
N VAL A 136 -1.55 -12.92 -4.76
CA VAL A 136 -2.25 -11.78 -4.17
C VAL A 136 -1.21 -10.95 -3.41
N ASN A 137 -1.05 -9.70 -3.83
CA ASN A 137 -0.17 -8.73 -3.20
C ASN A 137 -0.99 -7.59 -2.61
N GLY A 138 -0.74 -7.27 -1.34
CA GLY A 138 -1.25 -6.04 -0.75
C GLY A 138 -0.45 -4.85 -1.28
N THR A 139 -1.09 -3.97 -2.04
CA THR A 139 -0.43 -2.85 -2.70
C THR A 139 -0.37 -1.60 -1.86
N ASN A 140 -1.25 -1.45 -0.90
CA ASN A 140 -1.24 -0.30 -0.01
C ASN A 140 -1.82 -0.61 1.37
N ASN A 141 -1.45 0.22 2.33
CA ASN A 141 -1.91 0.14 3.69
C ASN A 141 -2.40 1.51 4.17
N PHE A 142 -3.71 1.66 4.25
CA PHE A 142 -4.36 2.90 4.70
C PHE A 142 -4.57 2.97 6.22
N THR A 143 -4.00 2.05 6.98
CA THR A 143 -4.15 2.05 8.44
C THR A 143 -3.07 2.92 9.07
N GLY A 144 -3.38 4.17 9.27
CA GLY A 144 -2.61 5.10 10.09
C GLY A 144 -3.44 5.54 11.30
N LYS A 145 -2.82 5.68 12.46
CA LYS A 145 -3.45 6.30 13.64
C LYS A 145 -2.58 7.47 14.07
N MET A 146 -3.14 8.64 14.03
CA MET A 146 -2.56 9.85 14.58
C MET A 146 -3.44 10.32 15.72
N LEU A 147 -2.83 10.64 16.83
CA LEU A 147 -3.50 11.26 17.95
C LEU A 147 -2.94 12.67 18.11
N ALA A 148 -3.78 13.66 18.00
CA ALA A 148 -3.46 15.04 18.31
C ALA A 148 -4.47 15.56 19.31
N GLY A 149 -4.01 16.16 20.37
CA GLY A 149 -4.88 16.69 21.42
C GLY A 149 -4.20 17.80 22.18
N GLY A 150 -4.98 18.75 22.65
CA GLY A 150 -4.53 19.85 23.49
C GLY A 150 -5.69 20.33 24.37
N VAL A 151 -5.35 20.89 25.49
CA VAL A 151 -6.31 21.56 26.38
C VAL A 151 -6.24 23.06 26.10
N ASN A 152 -7.39 23.64 25.79
CA ASN A 152 -7.54 25.09 25.68
C ASN A 152 -8.42 25.56 26.84
N ASP A 153 -7.80 26.20 27.81
CA ASP A 153 -8.46 26.73 29.00
C ASP A 153 -8.81 28.23 28.90
N LYS A 154 -8.40 28.90 27.81
CA LYS A 154 -8.52 30.35 27.68
C LYS A 154 -9.53 30.83 26.64
N THR A 155 -9.87 30.00 25.66
CA THR A 155 -10.80 30.38 24.59
C THR A 155 -11.76 29.25 24.30
N SER A 156 -13.04 29.57 24.21
CA SER A 156 -14.05 28.62 23.74
C SER A 156 -14.28 28.83 22.25
N TYR A 157 -14.54 27.73 21.54
CA TYR A 157 -14.99 27.79 20.15
C TYR A 157 -16.44 28.30 20.02
N ILE A 158 -17.12 28.36 21.16
CA ILE A 158 -18.51 28.83 21.28
C ILE A 158 -18.46 30.08 22.15
N SER A 159 -18.27 31.20 21.54
CA SER A 159 -18.51 32.53 22.15
C SER A 159 -19.41 33.34 21.26
#